data_a7ebf75c54a5a4431d7e132896ccc762
#
_entry.id   a7ebf75c54a5a4431d7e132896ccc762
#
_cell.length_a   1.000
_cell.length_b   1.000
_cell.length_c   1.000
_cell.angle_alpha   90.00
_cell.angle_beta   90.00
_cell.angle_gamma   90.00
#
_symmetry.space_group_name_H-M   'P 1'
#
loop_
_entity.id
_entity.type
_entity.pdbx_description
1 polymer ?
#
loop_
_entity_poly.entity_id
_entity_poly.type
_entity_poly.pdbx_seq_one_letter_code
_entity_poly.pdbx_strand_id
1 'polypeptide(L)'
;MSWQEFEEDCYKHLKKLYSTFARFEYKGKSDSTVPDILVESNNGSTFYVEAKHSPAQSGQFVLLPNILTKEFDYSCKNTTSSDKFSNQIINYMNHFFEKYKEAGTKGIEINFPNCENVFFDWIIHKYRSSGVKYIITNGYNIIKLENIPMFFNVSATYRVKRSGSSSVGKKKLSTIQHYIENNYSISNIYSE
;
A
#
# COMPACT_ATOMS: atom_id res chain seq x y z
N MET A 1 19.77 -4.93 -7.05
CA MET A 1 18.73 -5.97 -6.98
C MET A 1 17.39 -5.28 -7.06
N SER A 2 16.55 -5.63 -8.01
CA SER A 2 15.17 -5.15 -8.07
C SER A 2 14.33 -5.82 -6.98
N TRP A 3 13.13 -5.27 -6.71
CA TRP A 3 12.22 -5.89 -5.73
C TRP A 3 11.75 -7.28 -6.20
N GLN A 4 11.53 -7.48 -7.51
CA GLN A 4 11.15 -8.77 -8.08
C GLN A 4 12.26 -9.82 -7.92
N GLU A 5 13.51 -9.45 -8.15
CA GLU A 5 14.66 -10.34 -7.94
C GLU A 5 14.76 -10.77 -6.48
N PHE A 6 14.54 -9.83 -5.55
CA PHE A 6 14.57 -10.12 -4.12
C PHE A 6 13.45 -11.10 -3.71
N GLU A 7 12.23 -10.89 -4.17
CA GLU A 7 11.10 -11.80 -3.90
C GLU A 7 11.37 -13.23 -4.43
N GLU A 8 11.88 -13.32 -5.66
CA GLU A 8 12.24 -14.61 -6.26
C GLU A 8 13.38 -15.31 -5.49
N ASP A 9 14.36 -14.55 -5.03
CA ASP A 9 15.47 -15.09 -4.24
C ASP A 9 15.00 -15.55 -2.86
N CYS A 10 14.08 -14.81 -2.22
CA CYS A 10 13.43 -15.26 -0.98
C CYS A 10 12.67 -16.59 -1.18
N TYR A 11 11.91 -16.71 -2.26
CA TYR A 11 11.24 -17.95 -2.61
C TYR A 11 12.24 -19.11 -2.78
N LYS A 12 13.32 -18.92 -3.55
CA LYS A 12 14.36 -19.94 -3.76
C LYS A 12 15.01 -20.34 -2.45
N HIS A 13 15.30 -19.38 -1.57
CA HIS A 13 15.87 -19.60 -0.25
C HIS A 13 14.97 -20.47 0.62
N LEU A 14 13.69 -20.10 0.74
CA LEU A 14 12.71 -20.86 1.53
C LEU A 14 12.55 -22.30 0.98
N LYS A 15 12.42 -22.45 -0.33
CA LYS A 15 12.32 -23.76 -0.97
C LYS A 15 13.53 -24.62 -0.73
N LYS A 16 14.75 -24.05 -0.80
CA LYS A 16 16.00 -24.76 -0.56
C LYS A 16 16.09 -25.32 0.87
N LEU A 17 15.68 -24.53 1.86
CA LEU A 17 15.86 -24.89 3.27
C LEU A 17 14.71 -25.72 3.85
N TYR A 18 13.49 -25.49 3.37
CA TYR A 18 12.28 -26.00 4.03
C TYR A 18 11.40 -26.88 3.16
N SER A 19 11.85 -27.32 1.96
CA SER A 19 11.05 -28.16 1.06
C SER A 19 10.67 -29.52 1.62
N THR A 20 11.37 -30.01 2.64
CA THR A 20 11.01 -31.25 3.37
C THR A 20 9.83 -31.06 4.32
N PHE A 21 9.49 -29.83 4.70
CA PHE A 21 8.43 -29.47 5.66
C PHE A 21 7.21 -28.83 5.02
N ALA A 22 7.39 -28.22 3.83
CA ALA A 22 6.32 -27.50 3.16
C ALA A 22 6.56 -27.40 1.64
N ARG A 23 5.46 -27.23 0.90
CA ARG A 23 5.48 -26.81 -0.49
C ARG A 23 5.44 -25.29 -0.55
N PHE A 24 6.22 -24.71 -1.46
CA PHE A 24 6.30 -23.28 -1.70
C PHE A 24 5.88 -22.96 -3.12
N GLU A 25 5.09 -21.91 -3.31
CA GLU A 25 4.69 -21.39 -4.61
C GLU A 25 4.91 -19.88 -4.65
N TYR A 26 5.67 -19.40 -5.66
CA TYR A 26 5.89 -17.97 -5.87
C TYR A 26 4.70 -17.35 -6.60
N LYS A 27 4.04 -16.36 -5.97
CA LYS A 27 2.86 -15.64 -6.47
C LYS A 27 3.16 -14.22 -6.93
N GLY A 28 4.26 -13.61 -6.49
CA GLY A 28 4.61 -12.20 -6.65
C GLY A 28 4.92 -11.71 -8.07
N LYS A 29 4.62 -12.47 -9.13
CA LYS A 29 5.10 -12.16 -10.50
C LYS A 29 4.52 -10.90 -11.13
N SER A 30 3.27 -10.54 -10.90
CA SER A 30 2.60 -9.43 -11.57
C SER A 30 1.35 -8.92 -10.86
N ASP A 31 0.86 -9.62 -9.86
CA ASP A 31 -0.36 -9.29 -9.13
C ASP A 31 -0.02 -8.77 -7.74
N SER A 32 0.02 -7.44 -7.60
CA SER A 32 0.27 -6.77 -6.33
C SER A 32 -0.87 -6.93 -5.29
N THR A 33 -1.92 -7.66 -5.64
CA THR A 33 -3.05 -7.94 -4.73
C THR A 33 -2.87 -9.22 -3.94
N VAL A 34 -1.94 -10.08 -4.35
CA VAL A 34 -1.65 -11.37 -3.70
C VAL A 34 -0.27 -11.30 -3.02
N PRO A 35 -0.10 -11.82 -1.80
CA PRO A 35 1.21 -11.90 -1.14
C PRO A 35 2.19 -12.79 -1.91
N ASP A 36 3.49 -12.55 -1.72
CA ASP A 36 4.56 -13.02 -2.61
C ASP A 36 4.73 -14.53 -2.66
N ILE A 37 4.65 -15.23 -1.52
CA ILE A 37 4.98 -16.66 -1.42
C ILE A 37 3.88 -17.41 -0.66
N LEU A 38 3.21 -18.33 -1.33
CA LEU A 38 2.29 -19.28 -0.72
C LEU A 38 3.07 -20.45 -0.11
N VAL A 39 2.71 -20.82 1.12
CA VAL A 39 3.28 -21.94 1.85
C VAL A 39 2.17 -22.93 2.22
N GLU A 40 2.32 -24.16 1.79
CA GLU A 40 1.48 -25.31 2.14
C GLU A 40 2.31 -26.27 3.00
N SER A 41 2.10 -26.24 4.30
CA SER A 41 2.84 -27.10 5.24
C SER A 41 2.33 -28.55 5.18
N ASN A 42 3.21 -29.51 5.43
CA ASN A 42 2.86 -30.94 5.46
C ASN A 42 1.80 -31.30 6.53
N ASN A 43 1.57 -30.42 7.50
CA ASN A 43 0.49 -30.59 8.48
C ASN A 43 -0.89 -30.04 7.99
N GLY A 44 -0.99 -29.63 6.74
CA GLY A 44 -2.21 -29.10 6.12
C GLY A 44 -2.45 -27.60 6.35
N SER A 45 -1.55 -26.90 7.03
CA SER A 45 -1.67 -25.46 7.21
C SER A 45 -1.25 -24.70 5.96
N THR A 46 -2.06 -23.74 5.53
CA THR A 46 -1.75 -22.85 4.41
C THR A 46 -1.62 -21.41 4.90
N PHE A 47 -0.60 -20.70 4.45
CA PHE A 47 -0.36 -19.29 4.78
C PHE A 47 0.55 -18.65 3.75
N TYR A 48 0.70 -17.31 3.84
CA TYR A 48 1.62 -16.57 2.99
C TYR A 48 2.82 -16.03 3.77
N VAL A 49 3.92 -15.86 3.03
CA VAL A 49 5.11 -15.10 3.44
C VAL A 49 5.24 -13.92 2.49
N GLU A 50 5.39 -12.74 3.04
CA GLU A 50 5.61 -11.50 2.31
C GLU A 50 7.11 -11.18 2.30
N ALA A 51 7.68 -10.88 1.14
CA ALA A 51 9.08 -10.50 1.02
C ALA A 51 9.25 -8.98 1.03
N LYS A 52 10.09 -8.44 1.91
CA LYS A 52 10.34 -6.99 2.04
C LYS A 52 11.81 -6.68 2.07
N HIS A 53 12.31 -6.08 0.98
CA HIS A 53 13.65 -5.54 0.92
C HIS A 53 13.69 -4.18 1.63
N SER A 54 14.07 -4.18 2.91
CA SER A 54 14.09 -2.96 3.73
C SER A 54 15.20 -1.98 3.30
N PRO A 55 14.94 -0.66 3.25
CA PRO A 55 13.66 0.01 3.53
C PRO A 55 12.62 -0.20 2.42
N ALA A 56 11.39 -0.52 2.77
CA ALA A 56 10.34 -0.86 1.82
C ALA A 56 8.99 -0.23 2.17
N GLN A 57 8.19 0.05 1.16
CA GLN A 57 6.80 0.43 1.36
C GLN A 57 5.98 -0.80 1.75
N SER A 58 5.43 -0.81 2.96
CA SER A 58 4.65 -1.93 3.49
C SER A 58 3.17 -1.88 3.13
N GLY A 59 2.67 -0.73 2.68
CA GLY A 59 1.30 -0.59 2.24
C GLY A 59 0.96 0.84 1.88
N GLN A 60 -0.23 1.01 1.30
CA GLN A 60 -0.81 2.31 1.00
C GLN A 60 -2.32 2.21 0.95
N PHE A 61 -3.00 3.30 1.19
CA PHE A 61 -4.39 3.52 0.82
C PHE A 61 -4.56 4.92 0.22
N VAL A 62 -5.59 5.08 -0.58
CA VAL A 62 -5.86 6.31 -1.34
C VAL A 62 -6.90 7.14 -0.58
N LEU A 63 -6.59 8.39 -0.34
CA LEU A 63 -7.49 9.40 0.21
C LEU A 63 -7.70 10.52 -0.81
N LEU A 64 -8.90 11.07 -0.84
CA LEU A 64 -9.26 12.20 -1.69
C LEU A 64 -9.65 13.37 -0.78
N PRO A 65 -9.01 14.56 -0.91
CA PRO A 65 -9.41 15.73 -0.15
C PRO A 65 -10.76 16.26 -0.64
N ASN A 66 -11.71 16.40 0.26
CA ASN A 66 -13.00 17.03 0.02
C ASN A 66 -12.95 18.47 0.55
N ILE A 67 -12.85 19.43 -0.36
CA ILE A 67 -12.68 20.85 -0.01
C ILE A 67 -13.93 21.43 0.66
N LEU A 68 -15.11 20.90 0.32
CA LEU A 68 -16.39 21.42 0.84
C LEU A 68 -16.58 21.01 2.33
N THR A 69 -16.30 19.76 2.65
CA THR A 69 -16.43 19.25 4.03
C THR A 69 -15.17 19.47 4.87
N LYS A 70 -14.03 19.78 4.23
CA LYS A 70 -12.69 19.82 4.83
C LYS A 70 -12.28 18.49 5.46
N GLU A 71 -12.58 17.41 4.76
CA GLU A 71 -12.28 16.05 5.18
C GLU A 71 -11.60 15.26 4.06
N PHE A 72 -10.91 14.19 4.43
CA PHE A 72 -10.35 13.22 3.49
C PHE A 72 -11.29 12.03 3.37
N ASP A 73 -11.79 11.81 2.16
CA ASP A 73 -12.64 10.67 1.82
C ASP A 73 -11.77 9.44 1.51
N TYR A 74 -12.13 8.29 2.07
CA TYR A 74 -11.52 7.01 1.71
C TYR A 74 -11.96 6.62 0.30
N SER A 75 -11.01 6.53 -0.64
CA SER A 75 -11.33 6.34 -2.06
C SER A 75 -11.91 4.95 -2.34
N CYS A 76 -12.93 4.90 -3.21
CA CYS A 76 -13.46 3.65 -3.77
C CYS A 76 -12.43 2.86 -4.63
N LYS A 77 -11.29 3.45 -4.97
CA LYS A 77 -10.18 2.78 -5.65
C LYS A 77 -9.34 1.89 -4.70
N ASN A 78 -9.55 1.99 -3.41
CA ASN A 78 -8.93 1.07 -2.46
C ASN A 78 -9.54 -0.34 -2.62
N THR A 79 -8.70 -1.35 -2.54
CA THR A 79 -9.11 -2.77 -2.67
C THR A 79 -9.84 -3.29 -1.44
N THR A 80 -9.68 -2.62 -0.31
CA THR A 80 -10.33 -2.95 0.97
C THR A 80 -11.12 -1.75 1.47
N SER A 81 -12.10 -1.99 2.32
CA SER A 81 -12.78 -0.93 3.09
C SER A 81 -11.83 -0.32 4.13
N SER A 82 -12.15 0.90 4.59
CA SER A 82 -11.46 1.49 5.74
C SER A 82 -11.70 0.65 7.00
N ASP A 83 -10.69 0.60 7.85
CA ASP A 83 -10.72 -0.08 9.14
C ASP A 83 -10.51 0.94 10.30
N LYS A 84 -10.55 0.46 11.53
CA LYS A 84 -10.37 1.32 12.71
C LYS A 84 -9.03 2.05 12.74
N PHE A 85 -7.97 1.46 12.17
CA PHE A 85 -6.63 2.05 12.17
C PHE A 85 -6.50 3.11 11.08
N SER A 86 -6.94 2.81 9.85
CA SER A 86 -7.01 3.81 8.77
C SER A 86 -7.92 4.98 9.15
N ASN A 87 -9.06 4.72 9.80
CA ASN A 87 -9.97 5.76 10.27
C ASN A 87 -9.30 6.66 11.33
N GLN A 88 -8.47 6.11 12.22
CA GLN A 88 -7.72 6.90 13.20
C GLN A 88 -6.72 7.84 12.51
N ILE A 89 -6.02 7.37 11.48
CA ILE A 89 -5.12 8.18 10.65
C ILE A 89 -5.90 9.28 9.93
N ILE A 90 -7.02 8.94 9.31
CA ILE A 90 -7.88 9.88 8.57
C ILE A 90 -8.43 10.96 9.51
N ASN A 91 -8.93 10.59 10.68
CA ASN A 91 -9.45 11.53 11.66
C ASN A 91 -8.37 12.55 12.10
N TYR A 92 -7.13 12.08 12.32
CA TYR A 92 -6.02 12.98 12.59
C TYR A 92 -5.76 13.93 11.42
N MET A 93 -5.74 13.41 10.19
CA MET A 93 -5.52 14.24 8.99
C MET A 93 -6.65 15.25 8.79
N ASN A 94 -7.90 14.89 9.07
CA ASN A 94 -9.06 15.79 9.00
C ASN A 94 -8.94 16.95 9.99
N HIS A 95 -8.46 16.68 11.23
CA HIS A 95 -8.19 17.74 12.20
C HIS A 95 -7.15 18.76 11.70
N PHE A 96 -6.22 18.33 10.86
CA PHE A 96 -5.20 19.16 10.23
C PHE A 96 -5.37 19.26 8.71
N PHE A 97 -6.62 19.31 8.22
CA PHE A 97 -6.96 19.28 6.81
C PHE A 97 -6.17 20.28 5.98
N GLU A 98 -6.10 21.54 6.41
CA GLU A 98 -5.41 22.61 5.69
C GLU A 98 -3.91 22.31 5.47
N LYS A 99 -3.27 21.62 6.43
CA LYS A 99 -1.87 21.19 6.31
C LYS A 99 -1.72 20.10 5.24
N TYR A 100 -2.58 19.07 5.31
CA TYR A 100 -2.40 17.88 4.45
C TYR A 100 -2.92 18.08 3.03
N LYS A 101 -3.96 18.90 2.80
CA LYS A 101 -4.45 19.19 1.45
C LYS A 101 -3.40 19.81 0.54
N GLU A 102 -2.43 20.52 1.11
CA GLU A 102 -1.32 21.14 0.38
C GLU A 102 -0.13 20.18 0.11
N ALA A 103 -0.27 18.90 0.46
CA ALA A 103 0.80 17.93 0.25
C ALA A 103 1.12 17.79 -1.24
N GLY A 104 2.37 18.05 -1.60
CA GLY A 104 2.89 17.79 -2.93
C GLY A 104 3.37 16.33 -3.08
N THR A 105 4.15 16.10 -4.13
CA THR A 105 4.71 14.78 -4.43
C THR A 105 5.80 14.30 -3.46
N LYS A 106 6.44 15.22 -2.73
CA LYS A 106 7.35 14.86 -1.61
C LYS A 106 6.58 14.32 -0.42
N GLY A 107 5.35 14.81 -0.24
CA GLY A 107 4.47 14.42 0.85
C GLY A 107 4.73 15.15 2.16
N ILE A 108 3.83 14.91 3.09
CA ILE A 108 3.86 15.41 4.47
C ILE A 108 3.78 14.22 5.39
N GLU A 109 4.71 14.11 6.30
CA GLU A 109 4.73 13.05 7.30
C GLU A 109 3.54 13.18 8.26
N ILE A 110 2.94 12.04 8.58
CA ILE A 110 1.83 11.92 9.53
C ILE A 110 2.44 11.58 10.89
N ASN A 111 2.30 12.50 11.86
CA ASN A 111 2.88 12.33 13.19
C ASN A 111 1.89 12.79 14.26
N PHE A 112 1.50 11.86 15.13
CA PHE A 112 0.63 12.09 16.29
C PHE A 112 1.01 11.16 17.45
N PRO A 113 0.57 11.39 18.67
CA PRO A 113 0.90 10.52 19.79
C PRO A 113 0.55 9.07 19.53
N ASN A 114 1.51 8.17 19.70
CA ASN A 114 1.42 6.73 19.43
C ASN A 114 1.14 6.34 17.95
N CYS A 115 1.40 7.22 17.00
CA CYS A 115 1.13 6.96 15.57
C CYS A 115 1.86 5.71 15.06
N GLU A 116 3.08 5.45 15.53
CA GLU A 116 3.85 4.27 15.13
C GLU A 116 3.11 2.96 15.46
N ASN A 117 2.51 2.86 16.65
CA ASN A 117 1.69 1.70 17.01
C ASN A 117 0.48 1.55 16.09
N VAL A 118 -0.19 2.66 15.76
CA VAL A 118 -1.33 2.65 14.83
C VAL A 118 -0.90 2.19 13.44
N PHE A 119 0.27 2.62 12.96
CA PHE A 119 0.81 2.21 11.68
C PHE A 119 1.17 0.72 11.65
N PHE A 120 1.81 0.21 12.72
CA PHE A 120 2.07 -1.22 12.85
C PHE A 120 0.79 -2.03 12.90
N ASP A 121 -0.18 -1.63 13.69
CA ASP A 121 -1.48 -2.30 13.79
C ASP A 121 -2.20 -2.35 12.44
N TRP A 122 -2.15 -1.24 11.67
CA TRP A 122 -2.69 -1.20 10.32
C TRP A 122 -1.97 -2.17 9.36
N ILE A 123 -0.63 -2.19 9.38
CA ILE A 123 0.18 -3.10 8.57
C ILE A 123 -0.12 -4.55 8.92
N ILE A 124 -0.11 -4.88 10.21
CA ILE A 124 -0.38 -6.23 10.70
C ILE A 124 -1.81 -6.67 10.32
N HIS A 125 -2.80 -5.80 10.51
CA HIS A 125 -4.19 -6.07 10.14
C HIS A 125 -4.33 -6.33 8.63
N LYS A 126 -3.72 -5.49 7.80
CA LYS A 126 -3.72 -5.63 6.35
C LYS A 126 -3.11 -6.97 5.90
N TYR A 127 -1.92 -7.30 6.39
CA TYR A 127 -1.24 -8.54 6.01
C TYR A 127 -1.95 -9.79 6.55
N ARG A 128 -2.48 -9.72 7.76
CA ARG A 128 -3.24 -10.83 8.35
C ARG A 128 -4.52 -11.12 7.55
N SER A 129 -5.23 -10.09 7.09
CA SER A 129 -6.42 -10.28 6.24
C SER A 129 -6.11 -10.89 4.88
N SER A 130 -4.87 -10.76 4.40
CA SER A 130 -4.38 -11.43 3.18
C SER A 130 -3.77 -12.82 3.45
N GLY A 131 -3.85 -13.33 4.70
CA GLY A 131 -3.32 -14.65 5.08
C GLY A 131 -1.81 -14.70 5.32
N VAL A 132 -1.12 -13.56 5.39
CA VAL A 132 0.31 -13.49 5.71
C VAL A 132 0.54 -13.82 7.18
N LYS A 133 1.48 -14.72 7.46
CA LYS A 133 1.94 -15.05 8.82
C LYS A 133 3.37 -14.61 9.11
N TYR A 134 4.19 -14.48 8.07
CA TYR A 134 5.61 -14.13 8.21
C TYR A 134 6.02 -13.11 7.17
N ILE A 135 7.00 -12.30 7.52
CA ILE A 135 7.75 -11.46 6.59
C ILE A 135 9.16 -12.02 6.48
N ILE A 136 9.69 -12.09 5.26
CA ILE A 136 11.11 -12.36 5.00
C ILE A 136 11.78 -11.09 4.49
N THR A 137 12.90 -10.72 5.11
CA THR A 137 13.60 -9.46 4.81
C THR A 137 15.08 -9.68 4.51
N ASN A 138 15.85 -8.59 4.38
CA ASN A 138 17.27 -8.60 4.05
C ASN A 138 18.03 -9.62 4.88
N GLY A 139 18.93 -10.37 4.25
CA GLY A 139 19.66 -11.47 4.89
C GLY A 139 18.79 -12.71 5.14
N TYR A 140 17.62 -12.78 4.50
CA TYR A 140 16.63 -13.85 4.63
C TYR A 140 16.12 -14.06 6.07
N ASN A 141 16.07 -13.00 6.87
CA ASN A 141 15.50 -13.05 8.21
C ASN A 141 13.98 -13.23 8.13
N ILE A 142 13.49 -14.30 8.75
CA ILE A 142 12.06 -14.63 8.79
C ILE A 142 11.50 -14.17 10.14
N ILE A 143 10.52 -13.27 10.09
CA ILE A 143 9.93 -12.62 11.25
C ILE A 143 8.43 -12.92 11.26
N LYS A 144 7.88 -13.34 12.40
CA LYS A 144 6.44 -13.45 12.59
C LYS A 144 5.79 -12.08 12.44
N LEU A 145 4.64 -12.04 11.81
CA LEU A 145 3.92 -10.79 11.56
C LEU A 145 3.69 -9.96 12.83
N GLU A 146 3.36 -10.61 13.94
CA GLU A 146 3.12 -9.95 15.23
C GLU A 146 4.39 -9.33 15.84
N ASN A 147 5.56 -9.78 15.42
CA ASN A 147 6.84 -9.36 16.00
C ASN A 147 7.51 -8.23 15.20
N ILE A 148 6.94 -7.78 14.08
CA ILE A 148 7.56 -6.70 13.29
C ILE A 148 7.83 -5.41 14.08
N PRO A 149 7.02 -4.98 15.07
CA PRO A 149 7.35 -3.80 15.87
C PRO A 149 8.64 -3.92 16.70
N MET A 150 9.15 -5.12 16.89
CA MET A 150 10.41 -5.36 17.63
C MET A 150 11.66 -5.14 16.78
N PHE A 151 11.52 -5.15 15.45
CA PHE A 151 12.65 -5.18 14.51
C PHE A 151 12.68 -4.01 13.54
N PHE A 152 11.58 -3.25 13.41
CA PHE A 152 11.44 -2.18 12.44
C PHE A 152 10.90 -0.91 13.09
N ASN A 153 11.19 0.23 12.47
CA ASN A 153 10.48 1.47 12.66
C ASN A 153 9.53 1.67 11.48
N VAL A 154 8.42 2.35 11.69
CA VAL A 154 7.45 2.65 10.65
C VAL A 154 7.08 4.12 10.67
N SER A 155 6.93 4.69 9.49
CA SER A 155 6.39 6.04 9.31
C SER A 155 5.32 6.04 8.22
N ALA A 156 4.44 7.02 8.24
CA ALA A 156 3.46 7.24 7.20
C ALA A 156 3.60 8.65 6.61
N THR A 157 3.39 8.76 5.31
CA THR A 157 3.45 10.01 4.57
C THR A 157 2.24 10.12 3.66
N TYR A 158 1.50 11.21 3.77
CA TYR A 158 0.48 11.58 2.80
C TYR A 158 1.12 12.37 1.67
N ARG A 159 0.89 11.95 0.42
CA ARG A 159 1.46 12.60 -0.76
C ARG A 159 0.55 12.47 -1.97
N VAL A 160 0.62 13.43 -2.87
CA VAL A 160 0.05 13.29 -4.22
C VAL A 160 0.87 12.27 -5.00
N LYS A 161 0.19 11.22 -5.48
CA LYS A 161 0.84 10.18 -6.28
C LYS A 161 1.12 10.73 -7.68
N ARG A 162 2.37 10.76 -8.09
CA ARG A 162 2.74 10.92 -9.51
C ARG A 162 2.44 9.59 -10.20
N SER A 163 1.26 9.42 -10.74
CA SER A 163 0.95 8.22 -11.48
C SER A 163 0.56 8.59 -12.90
N GLY A 164 1.30 8.06 -13.85
CA GLY A 164 0.92 8.14 -15.26
C GLY A 164 -0.30 7.28 -15.62
N SER A 165 -0.80 6.46 -14.71
CA SER A 165 -1.92 5.54 -15.01
C SER A 165 -3.28 6.23 -15.13
N SER A 166 -3.41 7.47 -14.67
CA SER A 166 -4.60 8.31 -14.85
C SER A 166 -4.38 9.48 -15.81
N SER A 167 -3.20 9.63 -16.38
CA SER A 167 -2.96 10.66 -17.38
C SER A 167 -3.69 10.28 -18.67
N VAL A 168 -4.73 11.04 -18.99
CA VAL A 168 -5.31 11.04 -20.33
C VAL A 168 -4.22 11.58 -21.25
N GLY A 169 -3.76 10.79 -22.23
CA GLY A 169 -2.78 11.28 -23.21
C GLY A 169 -3.30 12.54 -23.90
N LYS A 170 -2.41 13.48 -24.24
CA LYS A 170 -2.77 14.79 -24.81
C LYS A 170 -3.83 14.72 -25.94
N LYS A 171 -3.76 13.67 -26.78
CA LYS A 171 -4.78 13.42 -27.83
C LYS A 171 -6.18 13.10 -27.30
N LYS A 172 -6.28 12.39 -26.18
CA LYS A 172 -7.58 12.08 -25.53
C LYS A 172 -8.08 13.24 -24.69
N LEU A 173 -7.18 14.05 -24.13
CA LEU A 173 -7.54 15.25 -23.38
C LEU A 173 -8.32 16.24 -24.25
N SER A 174 -7.82 16.55 -25.47
CA SER A 174 -8.50 17.45 -26.39
C SER A 174 -9.87 16.93 -26.81
N THR A 175 -10.02 15.61 -26.99
CA THR A 175 -11.31 14.98 -27.32
C THR A 175 -12.31 15.09 -26.16
N ILE A 176 -11.86 14.86 -24.95
CA ILE A 176 -12.68 14.98 -23.73
C ILE A 176 -13.07 16.43 -23.50
N GLN A 177 -12.13 17.35 -23.64
CA GLN A 177 -12.37 18.79 -23.53
C GLN A 177 -13.43 19.23 -24.50
N HIS A 178 -13.29 18.91 -25.79
CA HIS A 178 -14.27 19.24 -26.83
C HIS A 178 -15.66 18.63 -26.56
N TYR A 179 -15.71 17.39 -26.05
CA TYR A 179 -16.96 16.76 -25.66
C TYR A 179 -17.66 17.50 -24.51
N ILE A 180 -16.91 17.88 -23.46
CA ILE A 180 -17.46 18.60 -22.32
C ILE A 180 -17.92 19.99 -22.69
N GLU A 181 -17.13 20.74 -23.46
CA GLU A 181 -17.49 22.07 -23.97
C GLU A 181 -18.79 22.04 -24.77
N ASN A 182 -18.97 21.04 -25.64
CA ASN A 182 -20.16 20.91 -26.46
C ASN A 182 -21.42 20.45 -25.71
N ASN A 183 -21.27 19.69 -24.62
CA ASN A 183 -22.41 19.08 -23.95
C ASN A 183 -22.78 19.74 -22.61
N TYR A 184 -21.86 20.52 -22.00
CA TYR A 184 -22.04 21.06 -20.65
C TYR A 184 -21.88 22.57 -20.54
N SER A 185 -21.73 23.30 -21.64
CA SER A 185 -21.57 24.77 -21.67
C SER A 185 -20.47 25.28 -20.70
N ILE A 186 -19.36 24.54 -20.56
CA ILE A 186 -18.22 24.93 -19.75
C ILE A 186 -17.25 25.73 -20.62
N SER A 187 -17.04 27.01 -20.30
CA SER A 187 -16.19 27.91 -21.09
C SER A 187 -14.68 27.70 -20.91
N ASN A 188 -14.23 27.14 -19.77
CA ASN A 188 -12.82 26.92 -19.52
C ASN A 188 -12.60 25.60 -18.74
N ILE A 189 -11.77 24.73 -19.30
CA ILE A 189 -11.33 23.50 -18.65
C ILE A 189 -9.81 23.60 -18.48
N TYR A 190 -9.35 23.66 -17.24
CA TYR A 190 -7.93 23.64 -16.92
C TYR A 190 -7.53 22.23 -16.49
N SER A 191 -6.45 21.71 -17.11
CA SER A 191 -5.75 20.51 -16.63
C SER A 191 -4.43 20.95 -16.00
N GLU A 192 -4.29 20.83 -14.72
CA GLU A 192 -2.99 20.88 -14.05
C GLU A 192 -2.24 19.54 -14.15
#